data_11577ec6ce8ff3097b5d98ac9c736574
#
_entry.id   11577ec6ce8ff3097b5d98ac9c736574
#
_cell.length_a   1.000
_cell.length_b   1.000
_cell.length_c   1.000
_cell.angle_alpha   90.00
_cell.angle_beta   90.00
_cell.angle_gamma   90.00
#
_symmetry.space_group_name_H-M   'P 1'
#
loop_
_entity.id
_entity.type
_entity.pdbx_description
1 polymer ?
#
loop_
_entity_poly.entity_id
_entity_poly.type
_entity_poly.pdbx_seq_one_letter_code
_entity_poly.pdbx_strand_id
1 'polypeptide(L)'
;SYGDYLRTGAIARFSPIMNSIIEKAGKGIPIIGICNGFQILLECGLLPGALINNKNIKFLSKEVTLEVVTDKSIFSNKLRVGEKIKMPIAHKEGNYIADKKILNELESEDRIVFKYSEINPNGSLINICGITNKERNVLGMMPHPERACDKFLGSDDGLKIFESIIGGT
;
A
#
# COMPACT_ATOMS: atom_id res chain seq x y z
N SER A 1 -6.40 5.33 12.61
CA SER A 1 -7.72 5.69 12.08
C SER A 1 -8.71 4.57 12.34
N TYR A 2 -9.97 4.87 12.29
CA TYR A 2 -11.04 3.98 12.72
C TYR A 2 -11.93 3.61 11.54
N GLY A 3 -11.75 2.40 11.01
CA GLY A 3 -12.70 1.75 10.12
C GLY A 3 -13.01 2.50 8.83
N ASP A 4 -14.02 2.03 8.14
CA ASP A 4 -14.42 2.49 6.82
C ASP A 4 -15.44 3.62 6.87
N TYR A 5 -15.05 4.74 7.44
CA TYR A 5 -15.82 5.97 7.27
C TYR A 5 -15.39 6.63 5.96
N LEU A 6 -16.37 7.17 5.25
CA LEU A 6 -16.12 7.91 4.02
C LEU A 6 -15.02 8.96 4.25
N ARG A 7 -13.94 8.85 3.49
CA ARG A 7 -12.83 9.80 3.49
C ARG A 7 -12.11 9.96 4.83
N THR A 8 -11.87 8.87 5.54
CA THR A 8 -11.07 8.88 6.78
C THR A 8 -9.72 9.57 6.59
N GLY A 9 -9.06 9.34 5.46
CA GLY A 9 -7.81 9.99 5.10
C GLY A 9 -7.95 11.51 4.95
N ALA A 10 -9.08 11.99 4.42
CA ALA A 10 -9.34 13.42 4.23
C ALA A 10 -9.42 14.19 5.56
N ILE A 11 -9.89 13.56 6.62
CA ILE A 11 -9.92 14.17 7.97
C ILE A 11 -8.53 14.10 8.58
N ALA A 12 -7.88 12.93 8.53
CA ALA A 12 -6.58 12.70 9.14
C ALA A 12 -5.48 13.60 8.57
N ARG A 13 -5.55 13.97 7.27
CA ARG A 13 -4.58 14.86 6.63
C ARG A 13 -4.43 16.22 7.33
N PHE A 14 -5.44 16.68 8.05
CA PHE A 14 -5.40 17.93 8.80
C PHE A 14 -4.78 17.79 10.20
N SER A 15 -4.44 16.59 10.61
CA SER A 15 -3.74 16.38 11.88
C SER A 15 -2.36 17.05 11.87
N PRO A 16 -1.96 17.77 12.94
CA PRO A 16 -0.64 18.41 13.01
C PRO A 16 0.53 17.46 12.78
N ILE A 17 0.39 16.18 13.13
CA ILE A 17 1.42 15.15 12.89
C ILE A 17 1.74 14.97 11.40
N MET A 18 0.79 15.27 10.50
CA MET A 18 0.98 15.10 9.06
C MET A 18 2.06 16.04 8.51
N ASN A 19 2.23 17.22 9.08
CA ASN A 19 3.33 18.13 8.70
C ASN A 19 4.69 17.48 8.97
N SER A 20 4.84 16.83 10.11
CA SER A 20 6.07 16.11 10.46
C SER A 20 6.28 14.89 9.54
N ILE A 21 5.23 14.16 9.20
CA ILE A 21 5.31 13.00 8.28
C ILE A 21 5.75 13.47 6.88
N ILE A 22 5.17 14.54 6.35
CA ILE A 22 5.52 15.10 5.05
C ILE A 22 6.97 15.59 5.05
N GLU A 23 7.40 16.28 6.10
CA GLU A 23 8.80 16.72 6.26
C GLU A 23 9.77 15.52 6.28
N LYS A 24 9.44 14.46 7.03
CA LYS A 24 10.27 13.26 7.12
C LYS A 24 10.32 12.50 5.79
N ALA A 25 9.19 12.42 5.06
CA ALA A 25 9.16 11.87 3.71
C ALA A 25 10.12 12.61 2.79
N GLY A 26 10.10 13.95 2.80
CA GLY A 26 11.01 14.79 2.00
C GLY A 26 12.49 14.65 2.38
N LYS A 27 12.79 14.15 3.58
CA LYS A 27 14.15 13.83 4.04
C LYS A 27 14.58 12.38 3.73
N GLY A 28 13.78 11.63 2.98
CA GLY A 28 14.08 10.25 2.60
C GLY A 28 13.81 9.21 3.69
N ILE A 29 13.19 9.60 4.81
CA ILE A 29 12.86 8.65 5.88
C ILE A 29 11.77 7.68 5.39
N PRO A 30 11.94 6.36 5.62
CA PRO A 30 10.93 5.36 5.25
C PRO A 30 9.59 5.59 5.93
N ILE A 31 8.52 5.63 5.13
CA ILE A 31 7.14 5.75 5.62
C ILE A 31 6.30 4.67 4.95
N ILE A 32 5.59 3.90 5.76
CA ILE A 32 4.61 2.92 5.29
C ILE A 32 3.20 3.32 5.74
N GLY A 33 2.28 3.41 4.80
CA GLY A 33 0.85 3.61 5.04
C GLY A 33 0.07 2.34 4.72
N ILE A 34 -0.47 1.68 5.76
CA ILE A 34 -1.21 0.44 5.63
C ILE A 34 -2.71 0.74 5.73
N CYS A 35 -3.50 0.23 4.79
CA CYS A 35 -4.96 0.36 4.74
C CYS A 35 -5.40 1.83 4.86
N ASN A 36 -5.94 2.26 6.00
CA ASN A 36 -6.25 3.68 6.25
C ASN A 36 -5.02 4.60 6.12
N GLY A 37 -3.82 4.10 6.44
CA GLY A 37 -2.57 4.82 6.22
C GLY A 37 -2.33 5.12 4.74
N PHE A 38 -2.65 4.19 3.84
CA PHE A 38 -2.58 4.42 2.40
C PHE A 38 -3.57 5.52 1.97
N GLN A 39 -4.81 5.49 2.47
CA GLN A 39 -5.80 6.56 2.22
C GLN A 39 -5.24 7.93 2.63
N ILE A 40 -4.62 8.02 3.81
CA ILE A 40 -4.03 9.26 4.33
C ILE A 40 -2.89 9.74 3.42
N LEU A 41 -1.99 8.86 2.98
CA LEU A 41 -0.87 9.21 2.11
C LEU A 41 -1.33 9.73 0.74
N LEU A 42 -2.43 9.20 0.21
CA LEU A 42 -3.06 9.71 -1.03
C LEU A 42 -3.68 11.10 -0.80
N GLU A 43 -4.46 11.26 0.26
CA GLU A 43 -5.16 12.51 0.56
C GLU A 43 -4.21 13.67 0.93
N CYS A 44 -3.03 13.39 1.46
CA CYS A 44 -2.01 14.43 1.72
C CYS A 44 -1.04 14.64 0.55
N GLY A 45 -1.22 13.94 -0.58
CA GLY A 45 -0.43 14.11 -1.80
C GLY A 45 0.96 13.48 -1.78
N LEU A 46 1.29 12.64 -0.78
CA LEU A 46 2.55 11.89 -0.77
C LEU A 46 2.55 10.74 -1.78
N LEU A 47 1.38 10.25 -2.15
CA LEU A 47 1.18 9.24 -3.20
C LEU A 47 0.12 9.72 -4.19
N PRO A 48 0.21 9.33 -5.48
CA PRO A 48 -0.76 9.72 -6.50
C PRO A 48 -1.98 8.79 -6.54
N GLY A 49 -3.12 9.29 -7.03
CA GLY A 49 -4.36 8.55 -7.18
C GLY A 49 -5.31 8.71 -5.99
N ALA A 50 -6.29 7.82 -5.88
CA ALA A 50 -7.29 7.83 -4.81
C ALA A 50 -7.79 6.41 -4.51
N LEU A 51 -8.38 6.24 -3.33
CA LEU A 51 -9.12 5.04 -2.94
C LEU A 51 -10.61 5.35 -2.87
N ILE A 52 -11.41 4.46 -3.44
CA ILE A 52 -12.88 4.53 -3.42
C ILE A 52 -13.45 3.22 -2.87
N ASN A 53 -14.78 3.19 -2.72
CA ASN A 53 -15.48 1.98 -2.30
C ASN A 53 -15.12 0.78 -3.18
N ASN A 54 -14.98 -0.39 -2.55
CA ASN A 54 -14.83 -1.66 -3.25
C ASN A 54 -15.95 -1.82 -4.29
N LYS A 55 -15.65 -2.46 -5.41
CA LYS A 55 -16.59 -2.65 -6.53
C LYS A 55 -17.95 -3.24 -6.11
N ASN A 56 -17.98 -4.08 -5.10
CA ASN A 56 -19.19 -4.69 -4.55
C ASN A 56 -19.83 -3.91 -3.39
N ILE A 57 -19.28 -2.76 -3.01
CA ILE A 57 -19.73 -1.88 -1.92
C ILE A 57 -19.78 -2.61 -0.55
N LYS A 58 -19.10 -3.75 -0.41
CA LYS A 58 -19.05 -4.54 0.82
C LYS A 58 -17.69 -4.41 1.49
N PHE A 59 -17.70 -4.53 2.83
CA PHE A 59 -16.49 -4.75 3.60
C PHE A 59 -15.89 -6.11 3.24
N LEU A 60 -14.61 -6.15 2.96
CA LEU A 60 -13.87 -7.37 2.66
C LEU A 60 -12.87 -7.65 3.78
N SER A 61 -12.98 -8.82 4.38
CA SER A 61 -12.03 -9.33 5.36
C SER A 61 -11.66 -10.75 4.94
N LYS A 62 -10.47 -10.91 4.35
CA LYS A 62 -9.98 -12.20 3.87
C LYS A 62 -8.48 -12.16 3.57
N GLU A 63 -7.87 -13.33 3.47
CA GLU A 63 -6.53 -13.47 2.92
C GLU A 63 -6.54 -13.27 1.39
N VAL A 64 -5.50 -12.63 0.87
CA VAL A 64 -5.27 -12.42 -0.56
C VAL A 64 -3.84 -12.77 -0.92
N THR A 65 -3.64 -13.20 -2.17
CA THR A 65 -2.30 -13.42 -2.73
C THR A 65 -1.88 -12.19 -3.52
N LEU A 66 -0.70 -11.68 -3.21
CA LEU A 66 -0.07 -10.57 -3.92
C LEU A 66 1.07 -11.07 -4.78
N GLU A 67 1.33 -10.36 -5.85
CA GLU A 67 2.53 -10.48 -6.66
C GLU A 67 3.45 -9.30 -6.41
N VAL A 68 4.72 -9.57 -6.16
CA VAL A 68 5.78 -8.55 -6.11
C VAL A 68 6.11 -8.12 -7.52
N VAL A 69 5.88 -6.85 -7.84
CA VAL A 69 6.09 -6.29 -9.20
C VAL A 69 7.48 -5.71 -9.35
N THR A 70 8.03 -5.14 -8.28
CA THR A 70 9.40 -4.58 -8.26
C THR A 70 10.08 -4.82 -6.92
N ASP A 71 11.38 -5.08 -6.96
CA ASP A 71 12.28 -5.19 -5.81
C ASP A 71 13.12 -3.92 -5.58
N LYS A 72 12.90 -2.89 -6.40
CA LYS A 72 13.70 -1.64 -6.41
C LYS A 72 13.34 -0.65 -5.31
N SER A 73 12.45 -1.00 -4.39
CA SER A 73 12.03 -0.16 -3.27
C SER A 73 12.67 -0.65 -1.96
N ILE A 74 12.90 0.27 -1.02
CA ILE A 74 13.35 -0.10 0.33
C ILE A 74 12.37 -0.99 1.09
N PHE A 75 11.15 -1.15 0.59
CA PHE A 75 10.10 -2.01 1.15
C PHE A 75 10.03 -3.39 0.48
N SER A 76 10.79 -3.62 -0.59
CA SER A 76 10.70 -4.85 -1.39
C SER A 76 12.06 -5.47 -1.76
N ASN A 77 13.16 -4.91 -1.30
CA ASN A 77 14.52 -5.36 -1.65
C ASN A 77 14.90 -6.75 -1.09
N LYS A 78 14.11 -7.32 -0.18
CA LYS A 78 14.23 -8.70 0.32
C LYS A 78 13.25 -9.66 -0.36
N LEU A 79 12.43 -9.15 -1.28
CA LEU A 79 11.47 -9.92 -2.06
C LEU A 79 12.01 -10.11 -3.49
N ARG A 80 11.47 -11.09 -4.21
CA ARG A 80 11.82 -11.34 -5.62
C ARG A 80 10.68 -10.91 -6.53
N VAL A 81 10.99 -10.28 -7.65
CA VAL A 81 9.98 -9.96 -8.68
C VAL A 81 9.28 -11.25 -9.12
N GLY A 82 7.94 -11.22 -9.15
CA GLY A 82 7.09 -12.38 -9.43
C GLY A 82 6.82 -13.28 -8.21
N GLU A 83 7.45 -13.03 -7.06
CA GLU A 83 7.15 -13.77 -5.83
C GLU A 83 5.70 -13.57 -5.41
N LYS A 84 5.05 -14.67 -4.98
CA LYS A 84 3.70 -14.66 -4.45
C LYS A 84 3.77 -14.63 -2.93
N ILE A 85 3.13 -13.64 -2.32
CA ILE A 85 3.07 -13.47 -0.87
C ILE A 85 1.61 -13.36 -0.42
N LYS A 86 1.30 -13.88 0.76
CA LYS A 86 -0.05 -13.91 1.32
C LYS A 86 -0.18 -13.00 2.52
N MET A 87 -1.22 -12.21 2.54
CA MET A 87 -1.55 -11.37 3.70
C MET A 87 -3.03 -10.98 3.71
N PRO A 88 -3.60 -10.63 4.86
CA PRO A 88 -5.00 -10.27 4.95
C PRO A 88 -5.29 -8.86 4.44
N ILE A 89 -6.52 -8.68 3.97
CA ILE A 89 -7.16 -7.37 3.74
C ILE A 89 -8.36 -7.23 4.67
N ALA A 90 -8.66 -5.98 5.11
CA ALA A 90 -9.81 -5.66 5.94
C ALA A 90 -10.28 -4.22 5.64
N HIS A 91 -11.10 -4.04 4.57
CA HIS A 91 -11.51 -2.71 4.12
C HIS A 91 -12.81 -2.71 3.32
N LYS A 92 -13.52 -1.58 3.30
CA LYS A 92 -14.63 -1.27 2.41
C LYS A 92 -14.21 -0.32 1.29
N GLU A 93 -13.24 0.55 1.55
CA GLU A 93 -12.66 1.53 0.63
C GLU A 93 -11.20 1.16 0.32
N GLY A 94 -11.00 0.21 -0.60
CA GLY A 94 -9.68 -0.26 -1.00
C GLY A 94 -9.46 -0.30 -2.52
N ASN A 95 -10.45 0.16 -3.29
CA ASN A 95 -10.39 0.19 -4.75
C ASN A 95 -9.54 1.38 -5.22
N TYR A 96 -8.32 1.12 -5.66
CA TYR A 96 -7.41 2.13 -6.16
C TYR A 96 -7.81 2.59 -7.56
N ILE A 97 -7.91 3.92 -7.72
CA ILE A 97 -8.17 4.59 -8.99
C ILE A 97 -7.14 5.69 -9.26
N ALA A 98 -6.84 5.91 -10.51
CA ALA A 98 -6.02 7.01 -11.00
C ALA A 98 -6.36 7.30 -12.46
N ASP A 99 -6.01 8.49 -12.95
CA ASP A 99 -6.10 8.78 -14.37
C ASP A 99 -5.03 8.00 -15.17
N LYS A 100 -5.21 7.98 -16.49
CA LYS A 100 -4.33 7.24 -17.41
C LYS A 100 -2.88 7.73 -17.36
N LYS A 101 -2.66 9.02 -17.12
CA LYS A 101 -1.32 9.62 -17.03
C LYS A 101 -0.60 9.09 -15.79
N ILE A 102 -1.26 9.14 -14.63
CA ILE A 102 -0.72 8.61 -13.38
C ILE A 102 -0.42 7.11 -13.48
N LEU A 103 -1.33 6.33 -14.08
CA LEU A 103 -1.09 4.89 -14.28
C LEU A 103 0.15 4.62 -15.14
N ASN A 104 0.30 5.34 -16.26
CA ASN A 104 1.47 5.21 -17.11
C ASN A 104 2.77 5.62 -16.40
N GLU A 105 2.75 6.67 -15.58
CA GLU A 105 3.90 7.08 -14.75
C GLU A 105 4.27 6.00 -13.72
N LEU A 106 3.28 5.45 -13.02
CA LEU A 106 3.51 4.38 -12.04
C LEU A 106 4.12 3.12 -12.68
N GLU A 107 3.67 2.74 -13.88
CA GLU A 107 4.21 1.59 -14.60
C GLU A 107 5.61 1.88 -15.16
N SER A 108 5.81 3.01 -15.85
CA SER A 108 7.09 3.34 -16.49
C SER A 108 8.22 3.63 -15.50
N GLU A 109 7.89 4.10 -14.30
CA GLU A 109 8.84 4.41 -13.23
C GLU A 109 9.02 3.25 -12.22
N ASP A 110 8.47 2.04 -12.47
CA ASP A 110 8.52 0.87 -11.56
C ASP A 110 8.04 1.21 -10.12
N ARG A 111 6.96 1.98 -10.01
CA ARG A 111 6.43 2.43 -8.70
C ARG A 111 5.27 1.59 -8.19
N ILE A 112 4.79 0.65 -8.96
CA ILE A 112 3.83 -0.36 -8.52
C ILE A 112 4.63 -1.48 -7.84
N VAL A 113 4.51 -1.58 -6.52
CA VAL A 113 5.28 -2.58 -5.73
C VAL A 113 4.53 -3.89 -5.65
N PHE A 114 3.21 -3.84 -5.41
CA PHE A 114 2.38 -5.02 -5.24
C PHE A 114 1.11 -4.96 -6.07
N LYS A 115 0.74 -6.09 -6.67
CA LYS A 115 -0.54 -6.31 -7.35
C LYS A 115 -1.27 -7.50 -6.73
N TYR A 116 -2.60 -7.49 -6.75
CA TYR A 116 -3.39 -8.69 -6.50
C TYR A 116 -3.13 -9.70 -7.61
N SER A 117 -2.79 -10.94 -7.24
CA SER A 117 -2.27 -11.93 -8.19
C SER A 117 -3.37 -12.78 -8.84
N GLU A 118 -4.23 -13.41 -8.03
CA GLU A 118 -5.19 -14.40 -8.52
C GLU A 118 -6.54 -13.77 -8.85
N ILE A 119 -7.09 -13.07 -7.88
CA ILE A 119 -8.39 -12.43 -7.97
C ILE A 119 -8.26 -10.99 -7.46
N ASN A 120 -8.70 -10.04 -8.27
CA ASN A 120 -8.84 -8.65 -7.81
C ASN A 120 -10.06 -8.55 -6.88
N PRO A 121 -9.87 -8.38 -5.57
CA PRO A 121 -10.97 -8.48 -4.62
C PRO A 121 -11.87 -7.25 -4.60
N ASN A 122 -11.32 -6.08 -4.94
CA ASN A 122 -11.93 -4.79 -4.66
C ASN A 122 -12.16 -3.90 -5.89
N GLY A 123 -11.65 -4.30 -7.06
CA GLY A 123 -11.82 -3.57 -8.31
C GLY A 123 -10.70 -2.56 -8.63
N SER A 124 -9.60 -2.55 -7.88
CA SER A 124 -8.44 -1.69 -8.11
C SER A 124 -7.95 -1.76 -9.56
N LEU A 125 -7.65 -0.60 -10.16
CA LEU A 125 -7.12 -0.52 -11.52
C LEU A 125 -5.83 -1.33 -11.65
N ILE A 126 -5.74 -2.10 -12.73
CA ILE A 126 -4.62 -3.01 -13.07
C ILE A 126 -4.12 -3.86 -11.89
N ASN A 127 -5.05 -4.22 -10.98
CA ASN A 127 -4.81 -5.02 -9.76
C ASN A 127 -3.88 -4.35 -8.73
N ILE A 128 -3.64 -3.05 -8.80
CA ILE A 128 -2.78 -2.34 -7.84
C ILE A 128 -3.28 -2.54 -6.41
N CYS A 129 -2.39 -2.95 -5.51
CA CYS A 129 -2.64 -2.99 -4.08
C CYS A 129 -1.55 -2.31 -3.23
N GLY A 130 -0.43 -1.91 -3.84
CA GLY A 130 0.64 -1.15 -3.19
C GLY A 130 1.50 -0.37 -4.19
N ILE A 131 1.74 0.91 -3.89
CA ILE A 131 2.55 1.83 -4.71
C ILE A 131 3.53 2.64 -3.85
N THR A 132 4.60 3.15 -4.49
CA THR A 132 5.54 4.09 -3.86
C THR A 132 5.50 5.49 -4.48
N ASN A 133 6.04 6.48 -3.75
CA ASN A 133 6.40 7.78 -4.30
C ASN A 133 7.61 7.68 -5.27
N LYS A 134 8.01 8.78 -5.88
CA LYS A 134 9.16 8.82 -6.82
C LYS A 134 10.48 8.47 -6.16
N GLU A 135 10.69 8.90 -4.95
CA GLU A 135 11.88 8.66 -4.14
C GLU A 135 11.93 7.25 -3.54
N ARG A 136 10.83 6.47 -3.67
CA ARG A 136 10.68 5.08 -3.20
C ARG A 136 10.88 4.87 -1.71
N ASN A 137 10.72 5.94 -0.91
CA ASN A 137 10.78 5.91 0.55
C ASN A 137 9.40 6.03 1.22
N VAL A 138 8.32 6.18 0.45
CA VAL A 138 6.94 6.15 0.95
C VAL A 138 6.19 5.04 0.26
N LEU A 139 5.71 4.06 1.00
CA LEU A 139 4.85 2.97 0.51
C LEU A 139 3.44 3.13 1.04
N GLY A 140 2.44 3.05 0.16
CA GLY A 140 1.04 2.88 0.52
C GLY A 140 0.53 1.52 0.03
N MET A 141 -0.13 0.75 0.89
CA MET A 141 -0.69 -0.55 0.51
C MET A 141 -1.98 -0.87 1.27
N MET A 142 -2.92 -1.57 0.63
CA MET A 142 -4.18 -1.99 1.26
C MET A 142 -4.07 -3.26 2.10
N PRO A 143 -3.31 -4.29 1.68
CA PRO A 143 -3.07 -5.46 2.52
C PRO A 143 -2.29 -5.11 3.78
N HIS A 144 -2.44 -5.95 4.82
CA HIS A 144 -1.88 -5.77 6.16
C HIS A 144 -0.65 -6.64 6.39
N PRO A 145 0.57 -6.19 6.06
CA PRO A 145 1.79 -6.96 6.32
C PRO A 145 2.02 -7.19 7.82
N GLU A 146 1.60 -6.26 8.69
CA GLU A 146 1.74 -6.39 10.14
C GLU A 146 0.92 -7.56 10.73
N ARG A 147 -0.07 -8.05 9.98
CA ARG A 147 -0.88 -9.22 10.35
C ARG A 147 -0.38 -10.52 9.71
N ALA A 148 0.71 -10.47 8.99
CA ALA A 148 1.33 -11.60 8.30
C ALA A 148 2.83 -11.66 8.66
N CYS A 149 3.16 -11.58 9.96
CA CYS A 149 4.52 -11.59 10.49
C CYS A 149 4.83 -12.81 11.35
N ASP A 150 3.88 -13.74 11.48
CA ASP A 150 4.04 -14.92 12.33
C ASP A 150 3.30 -16.12 11.71
N LYS A 151 4.05 -17.19 11.43
CA LYS A 151 3.50 -18.44 10.87
C LYS A 151 2.40 -19.07 11.72
N PHE A 152 2.47 -18.91 13.05
CA PHE A 152 1.43 -19.41 13.95
C PHE A 152 0.11 -18.66 13.79
N LEU A 153 0.14 -17.43 13.24
CA LEU A 153 -1.05 -16.63 12.95
C LEU A 153 -1.51 -16.73 11.49
N GLY A 154 -0.85 -17.56 10.68
CA GLY A 154 -1.22 -17.83 9.29
C GLY A 154 -0.06 -17.70 8.30
N SER A 155 0.55 -16.54 8.17
CA SER A 155 1.67 -16.27 7.25
C SER A 155 2.72 -15.36 7.89
N ASP A 156 3.98 -15.53 7.48
CA ASP A 156 5.09 -14.63 7.79
C ASP A 156 5.59 -13.83 6.57
N ASP A 157 4.87 -13.87 5.47
CA ASP A 157 5.25 -13.19 4.23
C ASP A 157 5.36 -11.67 4.38
N GLY A 158 4.55 -11.07 5.26
CA GLY A 158 4.60 -9.64 5.57
C GLY A 158 5.87 -9.21 6.30
N LEU A 159 6.53 -10.13 7.02
CA LEU A 159 7.77 -9.85 7.74
C LEU A 159 8.88 -9.37 6.80
N LYS A 160 8.96 -9.93 5.58
CA LYS A 160 9.96 -9.56 4.58
C LYS A 160 9.90 -8.08 4.17
N ILE A 161 8.72 -7.45 4.25
CA ILE A 161 8.56 -6.00 3.97
C ILE A 161 9.27 -5.19 5.06
N PHE A 162 9.10 -5.57 6.33
CA PHE A 162 9.79 -4.89 7.44
C PHE A 162 11.29 -5.18 7.48
N GLU A 163 11.70 -6.42 7.16
CA GLU A 163 13.11 -6.79 6.99
C GLU A 163 13.78 -6.00 5.86
N SER A 164 13.04 -5.70 4.78
CA SER A 164 13.52 -4.86 3.68
C SER A 164 13.87 -3.45 4.17
N ILE A 165 13.06 -2.86 5.05
CA ILE A 165 13.30 -1.53 5.62
C ILE A 165 14.55 -1.54 6.51
N ILE A 166 14.68 -2.54 7.38
CA ILE A 166 15.77 -2.64 8.37
C ILE A 166 17.09 -2.99 7.69
N GLY A 167 17.08 -3.84 6.67
CA GLY A 167 18.27 -4.31 5.97
C GLY A 167 18.75 -3.41 4.82
N GLY A 168 18.06 -2.31 4.56
CA GLY A 168 18.40 -1.33 3.52
C GLY A 168 19.09 -0.06 4.02
N THR A 169 19.45 -0.03 5.31
CA THR A 169 20.21 1.07 5.94
C THR A 169 21.69 0.75 5.96
#